data_73fb55f2e3caa1849773d70f6fa25d4b
#
_entry.id   73fb55f2e3caa1849773d70f6fa25d4b
#
_cell.length_a   1.000
_cell.length_b   1.000
_cell.length_c   1.000
_cell.angle_alpha   90.00
_cell.angle_beta   90.00
_cell.angle_gamma   90.00
#
_symmetry.space_group_name_H-M   'P 1'
#
loop_
_entity.id
_entity.type
_entity.pdbx_description
1 polymer ?
#
loop_
_entity_poly.entity_id
_entity_poly.type
_entity_poly.pdbx_seq_one_letter_code
_entity_poly.pdbx_strand_id
1 'polypeptide(L)'
;MKTLIDTRIYALLSHNESNLLELTQAYKEFIEIMTEMIANCNDRDEILRILHYGRIEFDVLSHPMFNQYANNVLRTTFIYKVMYILDCEINIVSNSMKYASEHDYSSPLSCQDGELLWIGTQQELLELAVAIHKSGVIMLGDRKARFIEIVRALA
;
A
#
# COMPACT_ATOMS: atom_id res chain seq x y z
N MET A 1 -4.09 -2.98 -24.11
CA MET A 1 -3.51 -2.72 -22.78
C MET A 1 -3.06 -4.06 -22.23
N LYS A 2 -1.79 -4.25 -21.84
CA LYS A 2 -1.34 -5.51 -21.22
C LYS A 2 -1.98 -5.60 -19.85
N THR A 3 -2.63 -6.71 -19.54
CA THR A 3 -3.19 -6.98 -18.22
C THR A 3 -2.22 -7.85 -17.41
N LEU A 4 -2.36 -7.91 -16.10
CA LEU A 4 -1.50 -8.73 -15.24
C LEU A 4 -1.64 -10.23 -15.51
N ILE A 5 -2.74 -10.65 -16.14
CA ILE A 5 -2.98 -12.05 -16.57
C ILE A 5 -2.30 -12.40 -17.91
N ASP A 6 -1.86 -11.39 -18.69
CA ASP A 6 -1.09 -11.62 -19.92
C ASP A 6 0.42 -11.85 -19.63
N THR A 7 0.78 -11.99 -18.36
CA THR A 7 2.16 -12.16 -17.94
C THR A 7 2.60 -13.62 -18.01
N ARG A 8 3.91 -13.83 -18.22
CA ARG A 8 4.52 -15.15 -18.26
C ARG A 8 4.27 -15.95 -16.97
N ILE A 9 4.29 -15.27 -15.80
CA ILE A 9 4.04 -15.95 -14.52
C ILE A 9 2.63 -16.53 -14.44
N TYR A 10 1.60 -15.80 -14.91
CA TYR A 10 0.24 -16.30 -14.95
C TYR A 10 0.11 -17.55 -15.83
N ALA A 11 0.70 -17.51 -17.02
CA ALA A 11 0.73 -18.65 -17.94
C ALA A 11 1.41 -19.87 -17.30
N LEU A 12 2.58 -19.71 -16.68
CA LEU A 12 3.30 -20.79 -16.00
C LEU A 12 2.54 -21.37 -14.80
N LEU A 13 1.86 -20.51 -14.03
CA LEU A 13 1.06 -20.94 -12.89
C LEU A 13 -0.29 -21.60 -13.30
N SER A 14 -0.78 -21.30 -14.49
CA SER A 14 -1.96 -21.98 -15.06
C SER A 14 -1.64 -23.38 -15.56
N HIS A 15 -0.38 -23.70 -15.83
CA HIS A 15 0.11 -25.01 -16.28
C HIS A 15 1.01 -25.62 -15.19
N ASN A 16 1.11 -26.94 -15.12
CA ASN A 16 1.83 -27.64 -14.02
C ASN A 16 3.31 -27.91 -14.31
N GLU A 17 3.84 -27.50 -15.42
CA GLU A 17 5.16 -27.95 -15.95
C GLU A 17 6.28 -26.95 -15.69
N SER A 18 6.20 -26.07 -14.70
CA SER A 18 7.20 -25.05 -14.45
C SER A 18 8.22 -25.46 -13.38
N ASN A 19 9.48 -25.18 -13.63
CA ASN A 19 10.56 -25.38 -12.68
C ASN A 19 10.84 -24.10 -11.84
N LEU A 20 11.62 -24.24 -10.77
CA LEU A 20 11.94 -23.14 -9.85
C LEU A 20 12.61 -21.96 -10.57
N LEU A 21 13.52 -22.22 -11.51
CA LEU A 21 14.27 -21.16 -12.20
C LEU A 21 13.34 -20.33 -13.08
N GLU A 22 12.49 -20.99 -13.86
CA GLU A 22 11.51 -20.34 -14.72
C GLU A 22 10.50 -19.51 -13.94
N LEU A 23 9.97 -20.06 -12.85
CA LEU A 23 9.04 -19.34 -11.98
C LEU A 23 9.70 -18.13 -11.30
N THR A 24 10.97 -18.27 -10.88
CA THR A 24 11.70 -17.17 -10.28
C THR A 24 11.95 -16.04 -11.27
N GLN A 25 12.30 -16.37 -12.51
CA GLN A 25 12.51 -15.37 -13.56
C GLN A 25 11.20 -14.70 -13.95
N ALA A 26 10.14 -15.47 -14.19
CA ALA A 26 8.82 -14.94 -14.54
C ALA A 26 8.22 -14.07 -13.42
N TYR A 27 8.51 -14.38 -12.14
CA TYR A 27 8.09 -13.56 -11.01
C TYR A 27 8.82 -12.21 -10.99
N LYS A 28 10.11 -12.16 -11.32
CA LYS A 28 10.83 -10.88 -11.43
C LYS A 28 10.29 -10.03 -12.58
N GLU A 29 10.08 -10.66 -13.75
CA GLU A 29 9.46 -9.99 -14.91
C GLU A 29 8.06 -9.43 -14.56
N PHE A 30 7.29 -10.16 -13.77
CA PHE A 30 5.97 -9.72 -13.30
C PHE A 30 6.06 -8.46 -12.42
N ILE A 31 7.01 -8.42 -11.47
CA ILE A 31 7.22 -7.24 -10.62
C ILE A 31 7.61 -6.03 -11.46
N GLU A 32 8.51 -6.20 -12.44
CA GLU A 32 8.93 -5.12 -13.34
C GLU A 32 7.74 -4.57 -14.14
N ILE A 33 6.94 -5.46 -14.76
CA ILE A 33 5.74 -5.09 -15.54
C ILE A 33 4.72 -4.35 -14.65
N MET A 34 4.46 -4.87 -13.44
CA MET A 34 3.51 -4.26 -12.50
C MET A 34 3.99 -2.88 -12.06
N THR A 35 5.26 -2.73 -11.71
CA THR A 35 5.85 -1.45 -11.30
C THR A 35 5.80 -0.43 -12.43
N GLU A 36 6.14 -0.86 -13.64
CA GLU A 36 6.11 0.00 -14.83
C GLU A 36 4.68 0.44 -15.17
N MET A 37 3.70 -0.46 -15.02
CA MET A 37 2.30 -0.16 -15.23
C MET A 37 1.78 0.87 -14.21
N ILE A 38 2.13 0.73 -12.93
CA ILE A 38 1.76 1.67 -11.88
C ILE A 38 2.41 3.03 -12.14
N ALA A 39 3.69 3.07 -12.51
CA ALA A 39 4.42 4.31 -12.77
C ALA A 39 3.90 5.09 -13.99
N ASN A 40 3.37 4.38 -15.00
CA ASN A 40 2.87 4.99 -16.24
C ASN A 40 1.37 5.33 -16.22
N CYS A 41 0.63 4.91 -15.20
CA CYS A 41 -0.79 5.18 -15.08
C CYS A 41 -1.03 6.36 -14.12
N ASN A 42 -1.71 7.39 -14.63
CA ASN A 42 -2.05 8.57 -13.83
C ASN A 42 -3.41 8.43 -13.10
N ASP A 43 -4.23 7.47 -13.50
CA ASP A 43 -5.53 7.18 -12.89
C ASP A 43 -5.38 6.09 -11.82
N ARG A 44 -5.46 6.51 -10.56
CA ARG A 44 -5.33 5.61 -9.41
C ARG A 44 -6.47 4.61 -9.30
N ASP A 45 -7.68 5.00 -9.67
CA ASP A 45 -8.83 4.10 -9.66
C ASP A 45 -8.68 3.01 -10.72
N GLU A 46 -8.07 3.35 -11.86
CA GLU A 46 -7.72 2.38 -12.89
C GLU A 46 -6.63 1.43 -12.39
N ILE A 47 -5.59 1.94 -11.73
CA ILE A 47 -4.55 1.09 -11.10
C ILE A 47 -5.19 0.11 -10.12
N LEU A 48 -6.02 0.58 -9.20
CA LEU A 48 -6.68 -0.28 -8.22
C LEU A 48 -7.55 -1.36 -8.88
N ARG A 49 -8.32 -1.00 -9.91
CA ARG A 49 -9.11 -1.98 -10.66
C ARG A 49 -8.24 -3.07 -11.29
N ILE A 50 -7.12 -2.70 -11.90
CA ILE A 50 -6.20 -3.65 -12.54
C ILE A 50 -5.54 -4.56 -11.48
N LEU A 51 -5.09 -4.01 -10.35
CA LEU A 51 -4.49 -4.77 -9.26
C LEU A 51 -5.50 -5.73 -8.63
N HIS A 52 -6.72 -5.26 -8.32
CA HIS A 52 -7.78 -6.12 -7.77
C HIS A 52 -8.21 -7.22 -8.75
N TYR A 53 -8.34 -6.90 -10.03
CA TYR A 53 -8.64 -7.90 -11.05
C TYR A 53 -7.54 -8.97 -11.11
N GLY A 54 -6.28 -8.57 -11.19
CA GLY A 54 -5.15 -9.51 -11.13
C GLY A 54 -5.17 -10.36 -9.86
N ARG A 55 -5.44 -9.74 -8.70
CA ARG A 55 -5.53 -10.43 -7.41
C ARG A 55 -6.60 -11.54 -7.41
N ILE A 56 -7.78 -11.25 -7.97
CA ILE A 56 -8.88 -12.22 -8.08
C ILE A 56 -8.47 -13.38 -9.00
N GLU A 57 -7.88 -13.10 -10.15
CA GLU A 57 -7.48 -14.13 -11.11
C GLU A 57 -6.40 -15.08 -10.55
N PHE A 58 -5.43 -14.54 -9.79
CA PHE A 58 -4.45 -15.39 -9.10
C PHE A 58 -5.07 -16.18 -7.94
N ASP A 59 -6.09 -15.63 -7.26
CA ASP A 59 -6.82 -16.36 -6.21
C ASP A 59 -7.56 -17.57 -6.79
N VAL A 60 -8.19 -17.42 -7.95
CA VAL A 60 -8.83 -18.53 -8.66
C VAL A 60 -7.85 -19.66 -8.93
N LEU A 61 -6.60 -19.36 -9.30
CA LEU A 61 -5.56 -20.38 -9.50
C LEU A 61 -5.22 -21.15 -8.21
N SER A 62 -5.43 -20.55 -7.04
CA SER A 62 -5.18 -21.17 -5.73
C SER A 62 -6.29 -22.09 -5.28
N HIS A 63 -7.53 -21.90 -5.81
CA HIS A 63 -8.72 -22.59 -5.31
C HIS A 63 -8.73 -24.08 -5.69
N PRO A 64 -8.98 -25.01 -4.74
CA PRO A 64 -8.94 -26.45 -5.00
C PRO A 64 -9.87 -26.92 -6.12
N MET A 65 -11.03 -26.29 -6.30
CA MET A 65 -11.99 -26.65 -7.37
C MET A 65 -11.45 -26.37 -8.78
N PHE A 66 -10.57 -25.39 -8.93
CA PHE A 66 -9.97 -25.01 -10.21
C PHE A 66 -8.53 -25.49 -10.35
N ASN A 67 -7.97 -26.03 -9.25
CA ASN A 67 -6.57 -26.42 -9.18
C ASN A 67 -6.42 -27.94 -9.19
N GLN A 68 -6.37 -28.55 -10.39
CA GLN A 68 -6.04 -29.96 -10.55
C GLN A 68 -4.67 -30.34 -9.97
N TYR A 69 -3.84 -29.35 -9.60
CA TYR A 69 -2.45 -29.47 -9.18
C TYR A 69 -2.22 -28.93 -7.76
N ALA A 70 -3.22 -29.00 -6.89
CA ALA A 70 -3.17 -28.49 -5.51
C ALA A 70 -1.96 -29.01 -4.70
N ASN A 71 -1.40 -30.15 -5.07
CA ASN A 71 -0.25 -30.76 -4.39
C ASN A 71 1.12 -30.20 -4.84
N ASN A 72 1.17 -29.29 -5.81
CA ASN A 72 2.43 -28.68 -6.22
C ASN A 72 2.79 -27.51 -5.30
N VAL A 73 3.59 -27.81 -4.27
CA VAL A 73 4.04 -26.82 -3.26
C VAL A 73 4.75 -25.63 -3.90
N LEU A 74 5.58 -25.88 -4.91
CA LEU A 74 6.33 -24.81 -5.60
C LEU A 74 5.38 -23.82 -6.28
N ARG A 75 4.42 -24.35 -7.06
CA ARG A 75 3.40 -23.55 -7.74
C ARG A 75 2.57 -22.73 -6.74
N THR A 76 2.07 -23.39 -5.70
CA THR A 76 1.28 -22.76 -4.64
C THR A 76 2.07 -21.64 -3.94
N THR A 77 3.36 -21.85 -3.67
CA THR A 77 4.22 -20.82 -3.08
C THR A 77 4.32 -19.58 -3.97
N PHE A 78 4.46 -19.74 -5.30
CA PHE A 78 4.53 -18.60 -6.20
C PHE A 78 3.19 -17.91 -6.38
N ILE A 79 2.07 -18.61 -6.37
CA ILE A 79 0.73 -18.00 -6.33
C ILE A 79 0.62 -17.09 -5.10
N TYR A 80 0.95 -17.56 -3.90
CA TYR A 80 0.90 -16.76 -2.70
C TYR A 80 1.87 -15.57 -2.73
N LYS A 81 3.07 -15.71 -3.31
CA LYS A 81 4.00 -14.59 -3.50
C LYS A 81 3.41 -13.49 -4.37
N VAL A 82 2.78 -13.87 -5.49
CA VAL A 82 2.12 -12.91 -6.39
C VAL A 82 0.95 -12.23 -5.69
N MET A 83 0.10 -12.99 -5.00
CA MET A 83 -1.03 -12.45 -4.26
C MET A 83 -0.58 -11.46 -3.19
N TYR A 84 0.47 -11.81 -2.44
CA TYR A 84 1.01 -10.95 -1.39
C TYR A 84 1.56 -9.62 -1.92
N ILE A 85 2.31 -9.64 -3.04
CA ILE A 85 2.82 -8.39 -3.61
C ILE A 85 1.69 -7.52 -4.17
N LEU A 86 0.65 -8.13 -4.77
CA LEU A 86 -0.54 -7.41 -5.21
C LEU A 86 -1.28 -6.76 -4.02
N ASP A 87 -1.45 -7.48 -2.91
CA ASP A 87 -2.07 -6.94 -1.70
C ASP A 87 -1.23 -5.77 -1.12
N CYS A 88 0.10 -5.84 -1.16
CA CYS A 88 0.98 -4.74 -0.77
C CYS A 88 0.77 -3.50 -1.65
N GLU A 89 0.76 -3.65 -2.97
CA GLU A 89 0.57 -2.54 -3.91
C GLU A 89 -0.83 -1.92 -3.80
N ILE A 90 -1.88 -2.75 -3.66
CA ILE A 90 -3.24 -2.28 -3.40
C ILE A 90 -3.27 -1.41 -2.13
N ASN A 91 -2.61 -1.83 -1.06
CA ASN A 91 -2.55 -1.07 0.19
C ASN A 91 -1.78 0.25 0.02
N ILE A 92 -0.65 0.26 -0.70
CA ILE A 92 0.13 1.47 -0.97
C ILE A 92 -0.71 2.48 -1.77
N VAL A 93 -1.33 2.04 -2.87
CA VAL A 93 -2.16 2.92 -3.71
C VAL A 93 -3.39 3.42 -2.94
N SER A 94 -4.07 2.55 -2.20
CA SER A 94 -5.27 2.91 -1.40
C SER A 94 -4.93 3.89 -0.28
N ASN A 95 -3.81 3.71 0.43
CA ASN A 95 -3.40 4.62 1.50
C ASN A 95 -2.99 5.98 0.93
N SER A 96 -2.30 6.02 -0.21
CA SER A 96 -1.99 7.29 -0.87
C SER A 96 -3.25 8.07 -1.28
N MET A 97 -4.38 7.40 -1.51
CA MET A 97 -5.68 8.04 -1.75
C MET A 97 -6.26 8.67 -0.48
N LYS A 98 -6.14 8.00 0.68
CA LYS A 98 -6.62 8.55 1.96
C LYS A 98 -5.88 9.83 2.30
N TYR A 99 -4.56 9.84 2.16
CA TYR A 99 -3.75 11.05 2.39
C TYR A 99 -4.06 12.17 1.39
N ALA A 100 -4.35 11.87 0.13
CA ALA A 100 -4.71 12.88 -0.87
C ALA A 100 -6.12 13.46 -0.63
N SER A 101 -7.09 12.67 -0.18
CA SER A 101 -8.45 13.14 0.13
C SER A 101 -8.54 13.90 1.45
N GLU A 102 -7.67 13.62 2.41
CA GLU A 102 -7.58 14.38 3.66
C GLU A 102 -6.94 15.76 3.44
N HIS A 103 -6.15 15.92 2.37
CA HIS A 103 -5.56 17.23 2.00
C HIS A 103 -6.47 18.14 1.17
N ASP A 104 -7.62 17.66 0.68
CA ASP A 104 -8.58 18.48 -0.08
C ASP A 104 -9.45 19.39 0.82
N TYR A 105 -9.18 19.43 2.13
CA TYR A 105 -9.73 20.41 3.07
C TYR A 105 -8.90 21.69 3.14
N SER A 106 -8.09 21.97 2.17
CA SER A 106 -7.38 23.23 2.12
C SER A 106 -8.06 24.22 1.18
N SER A 107 -8.92 25.06 1.74
CA SER A 107 -8.75 26.48 1.45
C SER A 107 -7.27 26.80 1.60
N PRO A 108 -6.61 27.51 0.67
CA PRO A 108 -5.26 27.94 0.90
C PRO A 108 -5.29 28.89 2.10
N LEU A 109 -5.10 28.34 3.30
CA LEU A 109 -4.60 29.13 4.42
C LEU A 109 -3.28 29.67 3.90
N SER A 110 -3.26 30.97 3.61
CA SER A 110 -2.04 31.67 3.28
C SER A 110 -1.13 31.55 4.50
N CYS A 111 -0.31 30.49 4.52
CA CYS A 111 0.73 30.36 5.52
C CYS A 111 1.64 31.58 5.35
N GLN A 112 1.68 32.43 6.37
CA GLN A 112 2.69 33.48 6.43
C GLN A 112 4.04 32.79 6.60
N ASP A 113 5.07 33.30 5.95
CA ASP A 113 6.42 32.75 6.03
C ASP A 113 6.83 32.50 7.49
N GLY A 114 7.01 31.23 7.86
CA GLY A 114 7.45 30.82 9.20
C GLY A 114 6.40 30.08 10.05
N GLU A 115 5.17 29.90 9.60
CA GLU A 115 4.21 29.05 10.31
C GLU A 115 4.47 27.55 10.07
N LEU A 116 4.47 26.77 11.16
CA LEU A 116 4.57 25.32 11.10
C LEU A 116 3.19 24.73 10.78
N LEU A 117 3.10 24.05 9.63
CA LEU A 117 1.88 23.35 9.23
C LEU A 117 2.04 21.84 9.52
N TRP A 118 1.06 21.27 10.22
CA TRP A 118 0.98 19.82 10.39
C TRP A 118 0.40 19.19 9.13
N ILE A 119 1.18 18.31 8.48
CA ILE A 119 0.78 17.58 7.26
C ILE A 119 0.44 16.11 7.50
N GLY A 120 0.48 15.64 8.75
CA GLY A 120 0.11 14.30 9.17
C GLY A 120 -1.37 14.16 9.50
N THR A 121 -1.77 12.94 9.82
CA THR A 121 -3.14 12.62 10.27
C THR A 121 -3.42 13.15 11.67
N GLN A 122 -4.72 13.27 12.03
CA GLN A 122 -5.11 13.60 13.40
C GLN A 122 -4.63 12.57 14.42
N GLN A 123 -4.55 11.29 14.03
CA GLN A 123 -4.05 10.24 14.91
C GLN A 123 -2.57 10.43 15.22
N GLU A 124 -1.75 10.71 14.20
CA GLU A 124 -0.32 10.99 14.36
C GLU A 124 -0.08 12.25 15.22
N LEU A 125 -0.92 13.29 15.05
CA LEU A 125 -0.87 14.47 15.88
C LEU A 125 -1.17 14.15 17.35
N LEU A 126 -2.18 13.31 17.62
CA LEU A 126 -2.51 12.85 18.97
C LEU A 126 -1.40 11.98 19.56
N GLU A 127 -0.81 11.08 18.78
CA GLU A 127 0.33 10.25 19.22
C GLU A 127 1.54 11.13 19.57
N LEU A 128 1.82 12.12 18.76
CA LEU A 128 2.87 13.12 19.04
C LEU A 128 2.56 13.89 20.34
N ALA A 129 1.33 14.37 20.52
CA ALA A 129 0.91 15.08 21.72
C ALA A 129 1.04 14.21 22.98
N VAL A 130 0.70 12.90 22.89
CA VAL A 130 0.88 11.93 23.96
C VAL A 130 2.37 11.74 24.29
N ALA A 131 3.22 11.60 23.28
CA ALA A 131 4.65 11.42 23.45
C ALA A 131 5.29 12.64 24.14
N ILE A 132 4.95 13.85 23.67
CA ILE A 132 5.40 15.12 24.25
C ILE A 132 4.91 15.26 25.70
N HIS A 133 3.64 14.95 25.97
CA HIS A 133 3.10 15.01 27.32
C HIS A 133 3.80 14.05 28.28
N LYS A 134 4.02 12.78 27.85
CA LYS A 134 4.73 11.77 28.65
C LYS A 134 6.19 12.13 28.90
N SER A 135 6.85 12.76 27.93
CA SER A 135 8.23 13.21 28.12
C SER A 135 8.37 14.34 29.14
N GLY A 136 7.30 15.12 29.34
CA GLY A 136 7.27 16.24 30.28
C GLY A 136 8.23 17.38 29.95
N VAL A 137 8.64 17.50 28.67
CA VAL A 137 9.60 18.52 28.20
C VAL A 137 8.96 19.88 27.96
N ILE A 138 7.60 19.94 27.80
CA ILE A 138 6.92 21.21 27.60
C ILE A 138 6.44 21.78 28.93
N MET A 139 6.86 23.02 29.18
CA MET A 139 6.48 23.81 30.35
C MET A 139 5.50 24.90 29.93
N LEU A 140 4.52 25.16 30.79
CA LEU A 140 3.64 26.33 30.70
C LEU A 140 3.83 27.19 31.96
N GLY A 141 4.66 28.21 31.85
CA GLY A 141 5.19 28.91 33.00
C GLY A 141 6.07 28.00 33.88
N ASP A 142 5.80 27.92 35.17
CA ASP A 142 6.56 27.13 36.14
C ASP A 142 6.07 25.69 36.33
N ARG A 143 5.13 25.22 35.51
CA ARG A 143 4.57 23.86 35.60
C ARG A 143 4.66 23.12 34.26
N LYS A 144 4.64 21.79 34.32
CA LYS A 144 4.50 20.97 33.11
C LYS A 144 3.15 21.23 32.45
N ALA A 145 3.16 21.36 31.12
CA ALA A 145 1.96 21.50 30.31
C ALA A 145 1.07 20.25 30.41
N ARG A 146 -0.24 20.46 30.58
CA ARG A 146 -1.23 19.36 30.55
C ARG A 146 -1.46 18.93 29.09
N PHE A 147 -1.87 17.68 28.91
CA PHE A 147 -2.14 17.09 27.59
C PHE A 147 -3.03 17.99 26.70
N ILE A 148 -4.15 18.49 27.25
CA ILE A 148 -5.09 19.34 26.51
C ILE A 148 -4.47 20.68 26.06
N GLU A 149 -3.50 21.20 26.81
CA GLU A 149 -2.79 22.44 26.46
C GLU A 149 -1.82 22.20 25.31
N ILE A 150 -1.17 21.01 25.28
CA ILE A 150 -0.30 20.58 24.20
C ILE A 150 -1.12 20.36 22.92
N VAL A 151 -2.23 19.64 23.01
CA VAL A 151 -3.12 19.40 21.86
C VAL A 151 -3.62 20.71 21.26
N ARG A 152 -4.02 21.67 22.08
CA ARG A 152 -4.47 23.00 21.61
C ARG A 152 -3.37 23.85 20.97
N ALA A 153 -2.13 23.61 21.34
CA ALA A 153 -0.99 24.34 20.75
C ALA A 153 -0.51 23.72 19.43
N LEU A 154 -0.88 22.45 19.19
CA LEU A 154 -0.52 21.71 17.97
C LEU A 154 -1.65 21.69 16.92
N ALA A 155 -2.88 22.00 17.30
CA ALA A 155 -4.06 22.00 16.44
C ALA A 155 -4.31 23.40 15.86
#